data_3f045ad471ff402da0761e853479ace0
#
_entry.id   3f045ad471ff402da0761e853479ace0
#
_cell.length_a   1.000
_cell.length_b   1.000
_cell.length_c   1.000
_cell.angle_alpha   90.00
_cell.angle_beta   90.00
_cell.angle_gamma   90.00
#
_symmetry.space_group_name_H-M   'P 1'
#
loop_
_entity.id
_entity.type
_entity.pdbx_description
1 polymer ?
#
loop_
_entity_poly.entity_id
_entity_poly.type
_entity_poly.pdbx_seq_one_letter_code
_entity_poly.pdbx_strand_id
1 'polypeptide(L)' 'MPKRFRLTRRFPVAMTEDGYRALKKFSADAGRDEGEALSFLFENFNSVMNEENLIARLRLFNSEIDERKR' A
#
# COMPACT_ATOMS: atom_id res chain seq x y z
N MET A 1 -20.33 -18.27 -7.88
CA MET A 1 -19.77 -17.11 -7.41
C MET A 1 -18.43 -17.32 -6.89
N PRO A 2 -17.64 -16.70 -7.43
CA PRO A 2 -16.31 -16.85 -7.03
C PRO A 2 -16.14 -16.37 -5.63
N LYS A 3 -14.96 -16.41 -5.20
CA LYS A 3 -14.68 -16.05 -3.91
C LYS A 3 -15.19 -14.68 -3.61
N ARG A 4 -15.66 -14.50 -2.45
CA ARG A 4 -16.14 -13.29 -2.04
C ARG A 4 -15.07 -12.42 -1.59
N PHE A 5 -15.11 -11.18 -1.95
CA PHE A 5 -14.14 -10.22 -1.54
C PHE A 5 -14.71 -9.49 -0.34
N ARG A 6 -14.33 -9.94 0.83
CA ARG A 6 -14.88 -9.38 2.06
C ARG A 6 -13.80 -8.67 2.84
N LEU A 7 -14.10 -7.46 3.26
CA LEU A 7 -13.15 -6.70 4.05
C LEU A 7 -13.45 -6.95 5.52
N THR A 8 -12.85 -7.98 6.06
CA THR A 8 -13.16 -8.41 7.42
C THR A 8 -12.19 -7.91 8.47
N ARG A 9 -11.05 -7.36 8.05
CA ARG A 9 -10.08 -6.83 9.00
C ARG A 9 -10.08 -5.31 8.95
N ARG A 10 -10.20 -4.69 10.10
CA ARG A 10 -10.19 -3.25 10.18
C ARG A 10 -9.22 -2.84 11.26
N PHE A 11 -8.41 -1.85 10.98
CA PHE A 11 -7.45 -1.37 11.95
C PHE A 11 -7.07 0.06 11.59
N PRO A 12 -6.74 0.87 12.59
CA PRO A 12 -6.33 2.25 12.29
C PRO A 12 -4.93 2.24 11.70
N VAL A 13 -4.71 3.10 10.73
CA VAL A 13 -3.41 3.17 10.11
C VAL A 13 -3.10 4.63 9.79
N ALA A 14 -1.86 5.03 10.04
CA ALA A 14 -1.40 6.37 9.70
C ALA A 14 -0.47 6.26 8.51
N MET A 15 -0.59 7.21 7.58
CA MET A 15 0.21 7.19 6.38
C MET A 15 0.86 8.54 6.18
N THR A 16 1.94 8.54 5.43
CA THR A 16 2.52 9.81 5.04
C THR A 16 1.59 10.47 4.04
N GLU A 17 1.77 11.77 3.89
CA GLU A 17 0.96 12.51 2.94
C GLU A 17 1.11 11.96 1.53
N ASP A 18 2.36 11.71 1.13
CA ASP A 18 2.60 11.20 -0.21
C ASP A 18 2.03 9.81 -0.40
N GLY A 19 2.16 8.96 0.60
CA GLY A 19 1.61 7.62 0.52
C GLY A 19 0.10 7.64 0.42
N TYR A 20 -0.52 8.52 1.17
CA TYR A 20 -1.97 8.62 1.14
C TYR A 20 -2.46 9.12 -0.21
N ARG A 21 -1.77 10.12 -0.78
CA ARG A 21 -2.14 10.59 -2.10
C ARG A 21 -2.03 9.50 -3.15
N ALA A 22 -0.95 8.73 -3.08
CA ALA A 22 -0.77 7.65 -4.02
C ALA A 22 -1.86 6.60 -3.88
N LEU A 23 -2.25 6.31 -2.64
CA LEU A 23 -3.32 5.35 -2.41
C LEU A 23 -4.64 5.87 -2.98
N LYS A 24 -4.95 7.14 -2.74
CA LYS A 24 -6.18 7.70 -3.27
C LYS A 24 -6.19 7.67 -4.79
N LYS A 25 -5.07 8.00 -5.41
CA LYS A 25 -5.00 7.99 -6.86
C LYS A 25 -5.17 6.57 -7.38
N PHE A 26 -4.49 5.61 -6.77
CA PHE A 26 -4.59 4.24 -7.21
C PHE A 26 -6.00 3.71 -7.05
N SER A 27 -6.65 4.00 -5.94
CA SER A 27 -8.00 3.49 -5.73
C SER A 27 -8.97 4.12 -6.73
N ALA A 28 -8.79 5.39 -7.04
CA ALA A 28 -9.63 6.03 -8.03
C ALA A 28 -9.42 5.41 -9.41
N ASP A 29 -8.16 5.18 -9.78
CA ASP A 29 -7.85 4.59 -11.07
C ASP A 29 -8.41 3.18 -11.18
N ALA A 30 -8.37 2.45 -10.08
CA ALA A 30 -8.87 1.09 -10.08
C ALA A 30 -10.39 1.01 -9.95
N GLY A 31 -11.03 2.11 -9.57
CA GLY A 31 -12.47 2.11 -9.36
C GLY A 31 -12.86 1.38 -8.11
N ARG A 32 -12.01 1.40 -7.10
CA ARG A 32 -12.27 0.72 -5.84
C ARG A 32 -11.98 1.65 -4.68
N ASP A 33 -12.50 1.33 -3.50
CA ASP A 33 -12.17 2.15 -2.35
C ASP A 33 -10.78 1.78 -1.83
N GLU A 34 -10.32 2.52 -0.85
CA GLU A 34 -8.95 2.36 -0.37
C GLU A 34 -8.70 0.98 0.22
N GLY A 35 -9.67 0.45 0.95
CA GLY A 35 -9.50 -0.86 1.55
C GLY A 35 -9.37 -1.96 0.51
N GLU A 36 -10.20 -1.88 -0.53
CA GLU A 36 -10.14 -2.85 -1.60
C GLU A 36 -8.85 -2.74 -2.38
N ALA A 37 -8.40 -1.51 -2.62
CA ALA A 37 -7.16 -1.29 -3.35
C ALA A 37 -5.98 -1.85 -2.58
N LEU A 38 -5.95 -1.59 -1.27
CA LEU A 38 -4.87 -2.13 -0.44
C LEU A 38 -4.91 -3.65 -0.41
N SER A 39 -6.10 -4.23 -0.31
CA SER A 39 -6.23 -5.68 -0.30
C SER A 39 -5.69 -6.27 -1.60
N PHE A 40 -6.04 -5.66 -2.72
CA PHE A 40 -5.54 -6.13 -3.99
C PHE A 40 -4.02 -6.10 -4.04
N LEU A 41 -3.44 -4.98 -3.62
CA LEU A 41 -1.99 -4.83 -3.69
C LEU A 41 -1.29 -5.89 -2.86
N PHE A 42 -1.78 -6.13 -1.66
CA PHE A 42 -1.05 -7.05 -0.78
C PHE A 42 -1.36 -8.51 -1.04
N GLU A 43 -2.55 -8.81 -1.54
CA GLU A 43 -2.81 -10.18 -1.95
C GLU A 43 -1.96 -10.56 -3.16
N ASN A 44 -1.68 -9.60 -4.02
CA ASN A 44 -0.90 -9.83 -5.23
C ASN A 44 0.50 -9.25 -5.15
N PHE A 45 0.98 -9.06 -3.93
CA PHE A 45 2.23 -8.38 -3.71
C PHE A 45 3.38 -8.97 -4.51
N ASN A 46 3.51 -10.28 -4.48
CA ASN A 46 4.63 -10.93 -5.16
C ASN A 46 4.53 -10.79 -6.68
N SER A 47 3.33 -10.64 -7.19
CA SER A 47 3.14 -10.53 -8.63
C SER A 47 3.42 -9.14 -9.13
N VAL A 48 3.10 -8.11 -8.34
CA VAL A 48 3.21 -6.74 -8.83
C VAL A 48 4.46 -6.03 -8.34
N MET A 49 5.17 -6.58 -7.37
CA MET A 49 6.34 -5.93 -6.83
C MET A 49 7.61 -6.54 -7.36
N ASN A 50 8.58 -5.68 -7.63
CA ASN A 50 9.92 -6.11 -8.00
C ASN A 50 10.74 -6.15 -6.72
N GLU A 51 11.19 -7.33 -6.34
CA GLU A 51 11.83 -7.49 -5.05
C GLU A 51 13.10 -6.67 -4.90
N GLU A 52 13.90 -6.60 -5.95
CA GLU A 52 15.13 -5.83 -5.87
C GLU A 52 14.84 -4.35 -5.69
N ASN A 53 13.91 -3.84 -6.47
CA ASN A 53 13.54 -2.44 -6.33
C ASN A 53 12.90 -2.17 -4.99
N LEU A 54 12.12 -3.11 -4.50
CA LEU A 54 11.46 -2.95 -3.23
C LEU A 54 12.47 -2.77 -2.11
N ILE A 55 13.49 -3.62 -2.07
CA ILE A 55 14.47 -3.54 -1.01
C ILE A 55 15.27 -2.24 -1.10
N ALA A 56 15.67 -1.85 -2.30
CA ALA A 56 16.42 -0.61 -2.47
C ALA A 56 15.59 0.59 -2.01
N ARG A 57 14.33 0.62 -2.41
CA ARG A 57 13.47 1.72 -2.02
C ARG A 57 13.19 1.72 -0.52
N LEU A 58 13.07 0.53 0.06
CA LEU A 58 12.81 0.44 1.48
C LEU A 58 13.96 0.99 2.30
N ARG A 59 15.19 0.76 1.86
CA ARG A 59 16.33 1.32 2.56
C ARG A 59 16.29 2.85 2.57
N LEU A 60 15.98 3.43 1.42
CA LEU A 60 15.86 4.88 1.34
C LEU A 60 14.73 5.37 2.23
N PHE A 61 13.61 4.70 2.18
CA PHE A 61 12.46 5.08 2.97
C PHE A 61 12.78 5.02 4.47
N ASN A 62 13.47 3.97 4.88
CA ASN A 62 13.83 3.84 6.28
C ASN A 62 14.74 4.98 6.73
N SER A 63 15.69 5.37 5.89
CA SER A 63 16.56 6.48 6.21
C SER A 63 15.76 7.76 6.38
N GLU A 64 14.83 8.00 5.49
CA GLU A 64 14.02 9.22 5.56
C GLU A 64 13.15 9.23 6.80
N ILE A 65 12.54 8.10 7.12
CA ILE A 65 11.68 8.03 8.30
C ILE A 65 12.50 8.25 9.56
N ASP A 66 13.67 7.65 9.64
CA ASP A 66 14.51 7.83 10.81
C ASP A 66 14.91 9.28 10.99
N GLU A 67 15.21 9.97 9.91
CA GLU A 67 15.56 11.38 9.99
C GLU A 67 14.38 12.20 10.48
N ARG A 68 13.19 11.91 9.99
CA ARG A 68 12.03 12.67 10.39
C ARG A 68 11.67 12.47 11.85
N LYS A 69 12.01 11.34 12.39
CA LYS A 69 11.66 11.05 13.77
C LYS A 69 12.54 11.76 14.78
N ARG A 70 13.60 12.36 14.35
CA ARG A 70 14.49 13.05 15.28
C ARG A 70 13.96 14.34 15.77
#